data_2b60297ed672f573140e2a9de26cae09
#
_entry.id   2b60297ed672f573140e2a9de26cae09
#
_cell.length_a   1.000
_cell.length_b   1.000
_cell.length_c   1.000
_cell.angle_alpha   90.00
_cell.angle_beta   90.00
_cell.angle_gamma   90.00
#
_symmetry.space_group_name_H-M   'P 1'
#
loop_
_entity.id
_entity.type
_entity.pdbx_description
1 polymer ?
#
loop_
_entity_poly.entity_id
_entity_poly.type
_entity_poly.pdbx_seq_one_letter_code
_entity_poly.pdbx_strand_id
1 'polypeptide(L)'
;QELGKMIQAQGAVFNAYAEGAFNDFMQNGHPELITKEQYESWVKESLRPEKYQEVVDAFGEFPGNYMVTPDGKLGIARLQFGNVVLLPQNAAGSGDNSFQVVHGTDMAPPHTYIASYLWMQHGFKADALIHFGTHGSLEFTPRKQVALCSNDCLVGAVPHYYLYSIGNVGEGMMAKRRSYATLQSYLTPPFLESSVRGIYRELMEKIKIYNNSHKENKDQESLAVKTLTVKMGIHRDLGLDSIA
;
A
#
# COMPACT_ATOMS: atom_id res chain seq x y z
N GLN A 1 -12.57 13.99 4.77
CA GLN A 1 -12.14 15.32 4.26
C GLN A 1 -11.29 16.07 5.29
N GLU A 2 -11.66 16.12 6.58
CA GLU A 2 -10.88 16.83 7.62
C GLU A 2 -9.51 16.18 7.85
N LEU A 3 -9.46 14.87 8.01
CA LEU A 3 -8.21 14.14 8.15
C LEU A 3 -7.27 14.38 6.97
N GLY A 4 -7.80 14.38 5.74
CA GLY A 4 -7.03 14.68 4.53
C GLY A 4 -6.42 16.08 4.57
N LYS A 5 -7.15 17.09 5.02
CA LYS A 5 -6.64 18.45 5.20
C LYS A 5 -5.56 18.52 6.27
N MET A 6 -5.75 17.82 7.39
CA MET A 6 -4.75 17.74 8.45
C MET A 6 -3.45 17.07 7.96
N ILE A 7 -3.55 16.00 7.18
CA ILE A 7 -2.42 15.33 6.57
C ILE A 7 -1.69 16.27 5.60
N GLN A 8 -2.42 16.97 4.74
CA GLN A 8 -1.83 17.96 3.82
C GLN A 8 -1.15 19.13 4.56
N ALA A 9 -1.72 19.57 5.68
CA ALA A 9 -1.15 20.65 6.48
C ALA A 9 0.15 20.26 7.21
N GLN A 10 0.40 18.95 7.41
CA GLN A 10 1.61 18.43 8.05
C GLN A 10 2.79 18.23 7.09
N GLY A 11 2.58 18.42 5.79
CA GLY A 11 3.63 18.30 4.78
C GLY A 11 3.27 17.37 3.64
N ALA A 12 4.29 16.89 2.92
CA ALA A 12 4.12 16.05 1.76
C ALA A 12 3.46 14.70 2.07
N VAL A 13 2.51 14.31 1.24
CA VAL A 13 1.91 12.97 1.29
C VAL A 13 2.85 12.00 0.58
N PHE A 14 3.36 11.04 1.32
CA PHE A 14 4.25 10.02 0.77
C PHE A 14 3.45 8.91 0.06
N ASN A 15 3.74 8.69 -1.21
CA ASN A 15 3.27 7.54 -1.97
C ASN A 15 4.47 6.70 -2.38
N ALA A 16 4.69 5.57 -1.72
CA ALA A 16 5.83 4.69 -1.95
C ALA A 16 5.97 4.17 -3.40
N TYR A 17 4.90 4.21 -4.17
CA TYR A 17 4.88 3.72 -5.56
C TYR A 17 5.05 4.84 -6.60
N ALA A 18 5.09 6.09 -6.19
CA ALA A 18 5.30 7.22 -7.11
C ALA A 18 6.80 7.50 -7.27
N GLU A 19 7.26 7.60 -8.50
CA GLU A 19 8.64 7.98 -8.81
C GLU A 19 8.96 9.35 -8.20
N GLY A 20 10.12 9.45 -7.56
CA GLY A 20 10.57 10.69 -6.90
C GLY A 20 9.89 11.02 -5.58
N ALA A 21 8.80 10.35 -5.20
CA ALA A 21 8.03 10.64 -3.99
C ALA A 21 8.88 10.54 -2.70
N PHE A 22 9.83 9.63 -2.65
CA PHE A 22 10.72 9.52 -1.50
C PHE A 22 11.62 10.75 -1.34
N ASN A 23 12.21 11.23 -2.42
CA ASN A 23 13.09 12.42 -2.38
C ASN A 23 12.29 13.67 -1.99
N ASP A 24 11.10 13.84 -2.56
CA ASP A 24 10.20 14.94 -2.18
C ASP A 24 9.81 14.86 -0.71
N PHE A 25 9.44 13.68 -0.22
CA PHE A 25 9.13 13.46 1.18
C PHE A 25 10.34 13.75 2.09
N MET A 26 11.54 13.32 1.73
CA MET A 26 12.77 13.57 2.50
C MET A 26 13.08 15.06 2.62
N GLN A 27 12.75 15.85 1.59
CA GLN A 27 12.99 17.30 1.59
C GLN A 27 11.89 18.08 2.34
N ASN A 28 10.64 17.66 2.22
CA ASN A 28 9.47 18.44 2.62
C ASN A 28 8.66 17.82 3.77
N GLY A 29 8.87 16.55 4.08
CA GLY A 29 7.99 15.76 4.94
C GLY A 29 8.48 15.51 6.37
N HIS A 30 9.59 16.08 6.79
CA HIS A 30 10.16 15.93 8.14
C HIS A 30 10.25 14.46 8.61
N PRO A 31 10.98 13.59 7.91
CA PRO A 31 11.09 12.17 8.24
C PRO A 31 11.76 11.95 9.59
N GLU A 32 11.43 10.84 10.23
CA GLU A 32 12.28 10.30 11.28
C GLU A 32 13.49 9.63 10.65
N LEU A 33 14.68 10.01 11.07
CA LEU A 33 15.94 9.47 10.55
C LEU A 33 16.48 8.41 11.50
N ILE A 34 16.65 7.20 11.00
CA ILE A 34 17.14 6.06 11.77
C ILE A 34 18.63 5.85 11.45
N THR A 35 19.46 5.89 12.47
CA THR A 35 20.90 5.61 12.34
C THR A 35 21.16 4.10 12.31
N LYS A 36 22.38 3.73 11.87
CA LYS A 36 22.83 2.33 11.87
C LYS A 36 22.76 1.72 13.27
N GLU A 37 23.25 2.43 14.25
CA GLU A 37 23.33 1.97 15.64
C GLU A 37 21.94 1.72 16.23
N GLN A 38 21.00 2.62 15.98
CA GLN A 38 19.60 2.45 16.41
C GLN A 38 18.98 1.23 15.74
N TYR A 39 19.11 1.13 14.42
CA TYR A 39 18.52 0.03 13.66
C TYR A 39 19.09 -1.34 14.09
N GLU A 40 20.41 -1.46 14.16
CA GLU A 40 21.07 -2.72 14.56
C GLU A 40 20.74 -3.12 15.99
N SER A 41 20.60 -2.15 16.91
CA SER A 41 20.14 -2.41 18.27
C SER A 41 18.74 -3.01 18.28
N TRP A 42 17.80 -2.43 17.53
CA TRP A 42 16.44 -2.92 17.41
C TRP A 42 16.36 -4.29 16.73
N VAL A 43 17.13 -4.46 15.66
CA VAL A 43 17.25 -5.76 14.98
C VAL A 43 17.73 -6.84 15.95
N LYS A 44 18.79 -6.58 16.69
CA LYS A 44 19.35 -7.53 17.66
C LYS A 44 18.35 -7.94 18.75
N GLU A 45 17.48 -7.00 19.14
CA GLU A 45 16.43 -7.26 20.14
C GLU A 45 15.25 -8.03 19.56
N SER A 46 14.90 -7.77 18.31
CA SER A 46 13.62 -8.18 17.71
C SER A 46 13.72 -9.33 16.71
N LEU A 47 14.83 -9.47 15.98
CA LEU A 47 14.99 -10.47 14.94
C LEU A 47 15.97 -11.57 15.33
N ARG A 48 15.71 -12.76 14.79
CA ARG A 48 16.72 -13.82 14.83
C ARG A 48 17.85 -13.51 13.86
N PRO A 49 19.10 -13.81 14.20
CA PRO A 49 20.25 -13.51 13.35
C PRO A 49 20.13 -14.02 11.92
N GLU A 50 19.61 -15.23 11.74
CA GLU A 50 19.40 -15.83 10.41
C GLU A 50 18.36 -15.06 9.59
N LYS A 51 17.37 -14.43 10.24
CA LYS A 51 16.39 -13.60 9.54
C LYS A 51 16.97 -12.26 9.10
N TYR A 52 17.82 -11.68 9.92
CA TYR A 52 18.56 -10.48 9.53
C TYR A 52 19.53 -10.76 8.38
N GLN A 53 20.21 -11.91 8.42
CA GLN A 53 21.11 -12.31 7.35
C GLN A 53 20.40 -12.45 6.00
N GLU A 54 19.17 -12.97 5.97
CA GLU A 54 18.35 -13.04 4.75
C GLU A 54 18.08 -11.64 4.15
N VAL A 55 17.92 -10.63 5.01
CA VAL A 55 17.74 -9.22 4.56
C VAL A 55 19.05 -8.68 3.99
N VAL A 56 20.18 -8.94 4.65
CA VAL A 56 21.50 -8.53 4.19
C VAL A 56 21.87 -9.20 2.86
N ASP A 57 21.56 -10.48 2.71
CA ASP A 57 21.81 -11.23 1.47
C ASP A 57 20.99 -10.67 0.30
N ALA A 58 19.77 -10.20 0.57
CA ALA A 58 18.89 -9.68 -0.46
C ALA A 58 19.13 -8.19 -0.81
N PHE A 59 19.47 -7.36 0.18
CA PHE A 59 19.51 -5.89 0.03
C PHE A 59 20.87 -5.27 0.42
N GLY A 60 21.86 -6.08 0.80
CA GLY A 60 23.14 -5.61 1.31
C GLY A 60 23.10 -5.21 2.78
N GLU A 61 24.25 -4.77 3.28
CA GLU A 61 24.38 -4.23 4.63
C GLU A 61 23.53 -2.97 4.82
N PHE A 62 23.24 -2.61 6.08
CA PHE A 62 22.57 -1.34 6.37
C PHE A 62 23.29 -0.17 5.71
N PRO A 63 22.54 0.74 5.09
CA PRO A 63 21.09 0.87 5.03
C PRO A 63 20.43 0.14 3.84
N GLY A 64 21.17 -0.65 3.11
CA GLY A 64 20.73 -1.24 1.86
C GLY A 64 20.74 -0.22 0.71
N ASN A 65 19.93 -0.48 -0.30
CA ASN A 65 19.89 0.32 -1.55
C ASN A 65 18.52 0.93 -1.84
N TYR A 66 17.56 0.84 -0.92
CA TYR A 66 16.19 1.27 -1.14
C TYR A 66 15.71 2.27 -0.09
N MET A 67 15.20 3.42 -0.53
CA MET A 67 14.70 4.52 0.32
C MET A 67 15.74 5.02 1.35
N VAL A 68 16.95 5.20 0.90
CA VAL A 68 18.10 5.59 1.71
C VAL A 68 18.45 7.05 1.46
N THR A 69 18.79 7.79 2.51
CA THR A 69 19.30 9.17 2.38
C THR A 69 20.72 9.19 1.82
N PRO A 70 21.14 10.30 1.21
CA PRO A 70 22.53 10.42 0.72
C PRO A 70 23.60 10.23 1.79
N ASP A 71 23.29 10.51 3.06
CA ASP A 71 24.16 10.32 4.21
C ASP A 71 24.01 8.94 4.90
N GLY A 72 23.36 7.99 4.21
CA GLY A 72 23.30 6.60 4.65
C GLY A 72 22.36 6.31 5.82
N LYS A 73 21.30 7.09 5.99
CA LYS A 73 20.25 6.83 6.98
C LYS A 73 18.98 6.33 6.34
N LEU A 74 18.15 5.65 7.12
CA LEU A 74 16.80 5.29 6.70
C LEU A 74 15.81 6.35 7.14
N GLY A 75 14.95 6.79 6.22
CA GLY A 75 13.88 7.75 6.50
C GLY A 75 12.55 7.04 6.76
N ILE A 76 11.93 7.31 7.91
CA ILE A 76 10.58 6.82 8.23
C ILE A 76 9.58 7.95 7.99
N ALA A 77 8.68 7.72 7.04
CA ALA A 77 7.56 8.61 6.81
C ALA A 77 6.55 8.48 7.95
N ARG A 78 6.24 9.59 8.62
CA ARG A 78 5.30 9.60 9.72
C ARG A 78 4.57 10.92 9.86
N LEU A 79 3.35 10.87 10.39
CA LEU A 79 2.62 12.04 10.90
C LEU A 79 2.21 11.74 12.33
N GLN A 80 2.65 12.56 13.28
CA GLN A 80 2.40 12.32 14.69
C GLN A 80 1.39 13.32 15.26
N PHE A 81 0.41 12.80 15.95
CA PHE A 81 -0.64 13.55 16.64
C PHE A 81 -0.66 13.14 18.12
N GLY A 82 0.23 13.70 18.92
CA GLY A 82 0.40 13.28 20.30
C GLY A 82 0.80 11.81 20.42
N ASN A 83 -0.06 11.01 21.03
CA ASN A 83 0.15 9.55 21.21
C ASN A 83 -0.34 8.70 20.02
N VAL A 84 -0.74 9.32 18.94
CA VAL A 84 -1.12 8.61 17.70
C VAL A 84 -0.14 8.98 16.59
N VAL A 85 0.33 7.97 15.87
CA VAL A 85 1.16 8.17 14.70
C VAL A 85 0.53 7.48 13.49
N LEU A 86 0.52 8.16 12.37
CA LEU A 86 0.13 7.60 11.07
C LEU A 86 1.39 7.29 10.27
N LEU A 87 1.51 6.06 9.83
CA LEU A 87 2.55 5.58 8.95
C LEU A 87 1.93 5.16 7.62
N PRO A 88 2.47 5.57 6.47
CA PRO A 88 2.08 4.95 5.22
C PRO A 88 2.55 3.50 5.20
N GLN A 89 1.79 2.62 4.56
CA GLN A 89 2.27 1.27 4.31
C GLN A 89 3.43 1.33 3.32
N ASN A 90 4.64 1.00 3.79
CA ASN A 90 5.81 0.97 2.94
C ASN A 90 5.70 -0.13 1.89
N ALA A 91 6.27 0.12 0.71
CA ALA A 91 6.45 -0.93 -0.28
C ALA A 91 7.38 -2.01 0.28
N ALA A 92 6.96 -3.26 0.17
CA ALA A 92 7.78 -4.40 0.59
C ALA A 92 8.92 -4.71 -0.40
N GLY A 93 9.04 -3.97 -1.50
CA GLY A 93 10.09 -4.09 -2.50
C GLY A 93 10.06 -2.92 -3.48
N SER A 94 11.01 -2.85 -4.41
CA SER A 94 11.15 -1.81 -5.41
C SER A 94 11.11 -2.36 -6.84
N GLY A 95 10.57 -1.58 -7.78
CA GLY A 95 10.51 -1.93 -9.20
C GLY A 95 9.78 -3.27 -9.46
N ASP A 96 10.28 -4.04 -10.40
CA ASP A 96 9.69 -5.34 -10.77
C ASP A 96 9.68 -6.37 -9.64
N ASN A 97 10.51 -6.16 -8.63
CA ASN A 97 10.58 -7.05 -7.46
C ASN A 97 9.48 -6.78 -6.42
N SER A 98 8.79 -5.63 -6.49
CA SER A 98 7.73 -5.29 -5.51
C SER A 98 6.60 -6.32 -5.51
N PHE A 99 6.22 -6.82 -6.68
CA PHE A 99 5.20 -7.86 -6.80
C PHE A 99 5.67 -9.20 -6.19
N GLN A 100 6.94 -9.57 -6.39
CA GLN A 100 7.49 -10.81 -5.84
C GLN A 100 7.59 -10.75 -4.31
N VAL A 101 7.92 -9.60 -3.72
CA VAL A 101 7.97 -9.44 -2.27
C VAL A 101 6.58 -9.49 -1.64
N VAL A 102 5.58 -8.91 -2.30
CA VAL A 102 4.19 -8.93 -1.80
C VAL A 102 3.51 -10.28 -2.02
N HIS A 103 3.78 -10.94 -3.16
CA HIS A 103 3.10 -12.18 -3.52
C HIS A 103 4.03 -13.39 -3.60
N GLY A 104 5.34 -13.19 -3.50
CA GLY A 104 6.33 -14.26 -3.44
C GLY A 104 6.48 -14.81 -2.01
N THR A 105 6.96 -16.03 -1.91
CA THR A 105 7.10 -16.72 -0.63
C THR A 105 8.52 -16.69 -0.08
N ASP A 106 9.49 -16.18 -0.84
CA ASP A 106 10.91 -16.47 -0.58
C ASP A 106 11.82 -15.23 -0.42
N MET A 107 11.32 -14.03 -0.64
CA MET A 107 12.12 -12.81 -0.51
C MET A 107 11.94 -12.14 0.84
N ALA A 108 13.05 -11.75 1.48
CA ALA A 108 13.02 -10.91 2.67
C ALA A 108 12.54 -9.50 2.33
N PRO A 109 11.84 -8.80 3.24
CA PRO A 109 11.51 -7.38 3.06
C PRO A 109 12.76 -6.49 3.20
N PRO A 110 12.79 -5.30 2.56
CA PRO A 110 13.93 -4.39 2.65
C PRO A 110 14.09 -3.76 4.03
N HIS A 111 15.29 -3.23 4.31
CA HIS A 111 15.59 -2.57 5.59
C HIS A 111 14.59 -1.48 5.97
N THR A 112 14.15 -0.65 5.04
CA THR A 112 13.14 0.40 5.28
C THR A 112 11.81 -0.13 5.76
N TYR A 113 11.38 -1.25 5.21
CA TYR A 113 10.14 -1.91 5.63
C TYR A 113 10.25 -2.40 7.08
N ILE A 114 11.33 -3.11 7.40
CA ILE A 114 11.63 -3.60 8.75
C ILE A 114 11.80 -2.42 9.71
N ALA A 115 12.56 -1.41 9.32
CA ALA A 115 12.81 -0.23 10.14
C ALA A 115 11.53 0.49 10.58
N SER A 116 10.50 0.55 9.72
CA SER A 116 9.21 1.15 10.07
C SER A 116 8.52 0.41 11.21
N TYR A 117 8.52 -0.91 11.18
CA TYR A 117 7.93 -1.73 12.24
C TYR A 117 8.75 -1.69 13.52
N LEU A 118 10.08 -1.71 13.41
CA LEU A 118 10.96 -1.60 14.56
C LEU A 118 10.88 -0.21 15.21
N TRP A 119 10.81 0.83 14.40
CA TRP A 119 10.61 2.18 14.91
C TRP A 119 9.28 2.34 15.65
N MET A 120 8.22 1.79 15.12
CA MET A 120 6.91 1.79 15.78
C MET A 120 7.00 1.12 17.17
N GLN A 121 7.73 0.01 17.27
CA GLN A 121 7.86 -0.75 18.52
C GLN A 121 8.86 -0.13 19.50
N HIS A 122 10.06 0.24 19.04
CA HIS A 122 11.17 0.64 19.88
C HIS A 122 11.39 2.16 19.94
N GLY A 123 11.13 2.87 18.83
CA GLY A 123 11.27 4.32 18.72
C GLY A 123 10.05 5.07 19.28
N PHE A 124 8.89 4.83 18.67
CA PHE A 124 7.62 5.42 19.11
C PHE A 124 7.03 4.73 20.35
N LYS A 125 7.33 3.46 20.56
CA LYS A 125 6.84 2.62 21.68
C LYS A 125 5.32 2.51 21.70
N ALA A 126 4.74 2.15 20.56
CA ALA A 126 3.30 2.00 20.42
C ALA A 126 2.77 0.85 21.27
N ASP A 127 1.62 1.06 21.90
CA ASP A 127 0.90 0.03 22.65
C ASP A 127 0.09 -0.91 21.74
N ALA A 128 -0.21 -0.47 20.52
CA ALA A 128 -0.95 -1.23 19.51
C ALA A 128 -0.66 -0.75 18.11
N LEU A 129 -0.79 -1.63 17.12
CA LEU A 129 -0.71 -1.33 15.71
C LEU A 129 -2.06 -1.57 15.04
N ILE A 130 -2.57 -0.55 14.34
CA ILE A 130 -3.81 -0.62 13.58
C ILE A 130 -3.47 -0.60 12.09
N HIS A 131 -3.74 -1.68 11.39
CA HIS A 131 -3.75 -1.71 9.93
C HIS A 131 -5.09 -1.16 9.43
N PHE A 132 -5.06 0.02 8.83
CA PHE A 132 -6.25 0.75 8.40
C PHE A 132 -6.26 0.92 6.89
N GLY A 133 -7.08 0.17 6.21
CA GLY A 133 -7.16 0.24 4.74
C GLY A 133 -7.84 -0.95 4.10
N THR A 134 -7.62 -1.09 2.80
CA THR A 134 -8.09 -2.24 2.01
C THR A 134 -7.38 -3.53 2.43
N HIS A 135 -6.08 -3.43 2.68
CA HIS A 135 -5.18 -4.50 3.07
C HIS A 135 -4.39 -4.10 4.31
N GLY A 136 -3.81 -5.08 4.98
CA GLY A 136 -2.70 -4.88 5.90
C GLY A 136 -1.38 -5.22 5.20
N SER A 137 -0.40 -5.74 5.95
CA SER A 137 0.87 -6.17 5.35
C SER A 137 1.36 -7.53 5.85
N LEU A 138 0.96 -7.95 7.03
CA LEU A 138 1.45 -9.20 7.61
C LEU A 138 0.96 -10.43 6.84
N GLU A 139 -0.16 -10.35 6.16
CA GLU A 139 -0.68 -11.40 5.27
C GLU A 139 0.24 -11.66 4.08
N PHE A 140 1.05 -10.69 3.68
CA PHE A 140 2.00 -10.79 2.57
C PHE A 140 3.42 -11.11 3.00
N THR A 141 3.67 -11.26 4.30
CA THR A 141 5.00 -11.62 4.81
C THR A 141 5.41 -12.99 4.28
N PRO A 142 6.61 -13.14 3.71
CA PRO A 142 7.03 -14.38 3.10
C PRO A 142 7.20 -15.53 4.10
N ARG A 143 7.16 -16.75 3.58
CA ARG A 143 7.51 -18.05 4.18
C ARG A 143 6.52 -18.61 5.20
N LYS A 144 6.35 -18.00 6.36
CA LYS A 144 5.58 -18.61 7.43
C LYS A 144 4.07 -18.40 7.22
N GLN A 145 3.35 -19.47 6.97
CA GLN A 145 1.92 -19.42 6.62
C GLN A 145 1.01 -19.18 7.83
N VAL A 146 1.47 -19.53 9.03
CA VAL A 146 0.71 -19.37 10.27
C VAL A 146 1.63 -19.04 11.43
N ALA A 147 1.09 -18.41 12.47
CA ALA A 147 1.74 -18.23 13.76
C ALA A 147 3.13 -17.55 13.65
N LEU A 148 3.16 -16.35 13.09
CA LEU A 148 4.33 -15.49 13.21
C LEU A 148 4.62 -15.26 14.69
N CYS A 149 5.88 -15.39 15.09
CA CYS A 149 6.29 -15.12 16.45
C CYS A 149 6.92 -13.73 16.58
N SER A 150 7.13 -13.28 17.81
CA SER A 150 7.71 -11.96 18.08
C SER A 150 9.06 -11.70 17.41
N ASN A 151 9.80 -12.76 17.08
CA ASN A 151 11.07 -12.67 16.37
C ASN A 151 10.96 -12.80 14.84
N ASP A 152 9.76 -12.90 14.31
CA ASP A 152 9.50 -12.83 12.88
C ASP A 152 9.26 -11.35 12.51
N CYS A 153 10.27 -10.67 12.10
CA CYS A 153 10.49 -9.30 11.62
C CYS A 153 9.44 -8.22 11.94
N LEU A 154 8.15 -8.52 11.92
CA LEU A 154 7.11 -7.51 11.78
C LEU A 154 6.04 -7.57 12.86
N VAL A 155 5.97 -8.69 13.59
CA VAL A 155 4.88 -8.87 14.55
C VAL A 155 5.18 -8.13 15.86
N GLY A 156 6.39 -8.27 16.37
CA GLY A 156 6.72 -7.71 17.67
C GLY A 156 5.80 -8.20 18.79
N ALA A 157 5.82 -7.50 19.90
CA ALA A 157 5.02 -7.82 21.08
C ALA A 157 3.69 -7.01 21.17
N VAL A 158 3.43 -6.12 20.21
CA VAL A 158 2.26 -5.23 20.25
C VAL A 158 1.01 -5.91 19.65
N PRO A 159 -0.19 -5.65 20.19
CA PRO A 159 -1.43 -6.12 19.61
C PRO A 159 -1.65 -5.53 18.22
N HIS A 160 -2.11 -6.37 17.30
CA HIS A 160 -2.45 -5.97 15.93
C HIS A 160 -3.96 -5.96 15.72
N TYR A 161 -4.47 -4.84 15.18
CA TYR A 161 -5.85 -4.68 14.77
C TYR A 161 -5.91 -4.44 13.27
N TYR A 162 -6.77 -5.15 12.58
CA TYR A 162 -7.02 -5.00 11.16
C TYR A 162 -8.39 -4.43 10.91
N LEU A 163 -8.45 -3.22 10.39
CA LEU A 163 -9.68 -2.58 9.93
C LEU A 163 -9.75 -2.67 8.41
N TYR A 164 -10.36 -3.74 7.91
CA TYR A 164 -10.52 -3.96 6.48
C TYR A 164 -11.69 -3.14 5.93
N SER A 165 -11.40 -2.25 4.99
CA SER A 165 -12.43 -1.45 4.31
C SER A 165 -13.11 -2.20 3.16
N ILE A 166 -12.49 -3.26 2.65
CA ILE A 166 -13.05 -4.17 1.66
C ILE A 166 -13.03 -5.60 2.22
N GLY A 167 -14.17 -6.29 2.06
CA GLY A 167 -14.36 -7.63 2.62
C GLY A 167 -13.58 -8.71 1.89
N ASN A 168 -12.25 -8.65 1.87
CA ASN A 168 -11.42 -9.76 1.41
C ASN A 168 -11.26 -10.79 2.54
N VAL A 169 -12.17 -11.75 2.58
CA VAL A 169 -12.21 -12.79 3.61
C VAL A 169 -10.91 -13.62 3.62
N GLY A 170 -10.32 -13.88 2.46
CA GLY A 170 -9.10 -14.67 2.34
C GLY A 170 -7.92 -13.99 3.03
N GLU A 171 -7.65 -12.74 2.72
CA GLU A 171 -6.58 -11.95 3.33
C GLU A 171 -6.81 -11.74 4.83
N GLY A 172 -8.04 -11.42 5.23
CA GLY A 172 -8.40 -11.27 6.64
C GLY A 172 -8.12 -12.54 7.44
N MET A 173 -8.47 -13.70 6.91
CA MET A 173 -8.16 -14.98 7.54
C MET A 173 -6.66 -15.27 7.61
N MET A 174 -5.90 -14.88 6.58
CA MET A 174 -4.43 -15.00 6.60
C MET A 174 -3.82 -14.10 7.67
N ALA A 175 -4.23 -12.84 7.77
CA ALA A 175 -3.77 -11.92 8.80
C ALA A 175 -4.05 -12.48 10.21
N LYS A 176 -5.26 -12.98 10.43
CA LYS A 176 -5.63 -13.61 11.71
C LYS A 176 -4.78 -14.83 12.05
N ARG A 177 -4.54 -15.71 11.09
CA ARG A 177 -3.74 -16.94 11.31
C ARG A 177 -2.26 -16.64 11.52
N ARG A 178 -1.74 -15.63 10.83
CA ARG A 178 -0.33 -15.28 10.90
C ARG A 178 0.02 -14.47 12.14
N SER A 179 -0.75 -13.43 12.45
CA SER A 179 -0.37 -12.42 13.43
C SER A 179 -1.25 -12.41 14.67
N TYR A 180 -2.19 -13.33 14.80
CA TYR A 180 -3.21 -13.30 15.87
C TYR A 180 -4.00 -11.98 15.93
N ALA A 181 -4.07 -11.26 14.84
CA ALA A 181 -4.71 -9.96 14.76
C ALA A 181 -6.22 -10.05 15.06
N THR A 182 -6.72 -9.03 15.73
CA THR A 182 -8.16 -8.80 15.81
C THR A 182 -8.61 -8.20 14.49
N LEU A 183 -9.59 -8.83 13.84
CA LEU A 183 -10.17 -8.36 12.59
C LEU A 183 -11.46 -7.61 12.85
N GLN A 184 -11.61 -6.46 12.26
CA GLN A 184 -12.85 -5.74 12.12
C GLN A 184 -13.11 -5.48 10.64
N SER A 185 -14.28 -5.88 10.18
CA SER A 185 -14.74 -5.64 8.83
C SER A 185 -16.21 -5.28 8.85
N TYR A 186 -16.72 -4.81 7.74
CA TYR A 186 -18.15 -4.59 7.57
C TYR A 186 -18.82 -5.85 6.99
N LEU A 187 -20.12 -5.94 7.14
CA LEU A 187 -20.91 -6.99 6.50
C LEU A 187 -20.81 -6.80 4.98
N THR A 188 -20.20 -7.77 4.31
CA THR A 188 -20.09 -7.75 2.85
C THR A 188 -21.49 -7.79 2.24
N PRO A 189 -21.89 -6.77 1.47
CA PRO A 189 -23.19 -6.81 0.80
C PRO A 189 -23.22 -7.94 -0.22
N PRO A 190 -24.39 -8.48 -0.56
CA PRO A 190 -24.49 -9.47 -1.61
C PRO A 190 -23.95 -8.92 -2.93
N PHE A 191 -23.33 -9.78 -3.73
CA PHE A 191 -22.87 -9.41 -5.06
C PHE A 191 -24.08 -9.11 -5.94
N LEU A 192 -24.34 -7.84 -6.13
CA LEU A 192 -25.35 -7.33 -7.03
C LEU A 192 -24.67 -6.65 -8.21
N GLU A 193 -25.32 -6.63 -9.37
CA GLU A 193 -24.88 -5.79 -10.48
C GLU A 193 -24.82 -4.34 -9.98
N SER A 194 -23.69 -3.67 -10.23
CA SER A 194 -23.62 -2.24 -9.95
C SER A 194 -24.60 -1.52 -10.88
N SER A 195 -25.40 -0.62 -10.32
CA SER A 195 -26.33 0.20 -11.10
C SER A 195 -25.59 1.00 -12.19
N VAL A 196 -24.37 1.45 -11.91
CA VAL A 196 -23.50 2.14 -12.86
C VAL A 196 -23.19 1.22 -14.04
N ARG A 197 -22.80 -0.04 -13.81
CA ARG A 197 -22.54 -1.00 -14.89
C ARG A 197 -23.79 -1.30 -15.70
N GLY A 198 -24.95 -1.39 -15.09
CA GLY A 198 -26.23 -1.55 -15.77
C GLY A 198 -26.52 -0.39 -16.70
N ILE A 199 -26.36 0.83 -16.21
CA ILE A 199 -26.60 2.07 -16.98
C ILE A 199 -25.62 2.19 -18.16
N TYR A 200 -24.35 1.87 -17.96
CA TYR A 200 -23.31 2.01 -18.98
C TYR A 200 -23.09 0.76 -19.86
N ARG A 201 -23.86 -0.31 -19.67
CA ARG A 201 -23.70 -1.56 -20.44
C ARG A 201 -23.75 -1.32 -21.94
N GLU A 202 -24.76 -0.59 -22.42
CA GLU A 202 -24.92 -0.30 -23.83
C GLU A 202 -23.75 0.50 -24.41
N LEU A 203 -23.26 1.48 -23.65
CA LEU A 203 -22.08 2.27 -24.04
C LEU A 203 -20.82 1.40 -24.10
N MET A 204 -20.61 0.53 -23.14
CA MET A 204 -19.46 -0.40 -23.12
C MET A 204 -19.49 -1.36 -24.32
N GLU A 205 -20.67 -1.85 -24.69
CA GLU A 205 -20.84 -2.68 -25.89
C GLU A 205 -20.51 -1.91 -27.17
N LYS A 206 -21.00 -0.67 -27.31
CA LYS A 206 -20.67 0.19 -28.44
C LYS A 206 -19.17 0.51 -28.53
N ILE A 207 -18.52 0.81 -27.43
CA ILE A 207 -17.07 1.01 -27.37
C ILE A 207 -16.32 -0.25 -27.80
N LYS A 208 -16.77 -1.43 -27.36
CA LYS A 208 -16.17 -2.72 -27.74
C LYS A 208 -16.32 -2.97 -29.25
N ILE A 209 -17.48 -2.68 -29.82
CA ILE A 209 -17.73 -2.79 -31.27
C ILE A 209 -16.81 -1.81 -32.02
N TYR A 210 -16.73 -0.56 -31.60
CA TYR A 210 -15.83 0.43 -32.19
C TYR A 210 -14.36 -0.03 -32.18
N ASN A 211 -13.88 -0.52 -31.03
CA ASN A 211 -12.50 -0.99 -30.92
C ASN A 211 -12.17 -2.15 -31.84
N ASN A 212 -13.13 -3.02 -32.09
CA ASN A 212 -12.98 -4.21 -32.94
C ASN A 212 -13.40 -4.00 -34.41
N SER A 213 -13.93 -2.81 -34.77
CA SER A 213 -14.39 -2.52 -36.11
C SER A 213 -13.23 -2.30 -37.10
N HIS A 214 -13.42 -2.71 -38.35
CA HIS A 214 -12.51 -2.41 -39.45
C HIS A 214 -12.57 -0.93 -39.82
N LYS A 215 -11.50 -0.40 -40.46
CA LYS A 215 -11.37 1.01 -40.81
C LYS A 215 -12.58 1.59 -41.55
N GLU A 216 -13.19 0.80 -42.41
CA GLU A 216 -14.35 1.20 -43.25
C GLU A 216 -15.60 1.53 -42.42
N ASN A 217 -15.77 0.92 -41.25
CA ASN A 217 -16.94 1.10 -40.39
C ASN A 217 -16.66 1.99 -39.16
N LYS A 218 -15.43 2.44 -38.96
CA LYS A 218 -15.02 3.16 -37.75
C LYS A 218 -15.77 4.48 -37.54
N ASP A 219 -16.06 5.18 -38.60
CA ASP A 219 -16.77 6.46 -38.52
C ASP A 219 -18.22 6.27 -38.05
N GLN A 220 -18.89 5.25 -38.56
CA GLN A 220 -20.25 4.91 -38.15
C GLN A 220 -20.31 4.47 -36.68
N GLU A 221 -19.39 3.60 -36.28
CA GLU A 221 -19.33 3.13 -34.89
C GLU A 221 -18.90 4.25 -33.92
N SER A 222 -17.99 5.12 -34.36
CA SER A 222 -17.62 6.33 -33.59
C SER A 222 -18.82 7.23 -33.34
N LEU A 223 -19.63 7.46 -34.38
CA LEU A 223 -20.87 8.26 -34.26
C LEU A 223 -21.84 7.61 -33.27
N ALA A 224 -21.99 6.30 -33.30
CA ALA A 224 -22.86 5.58 -32.36
C ALA A 224 -22.42 5.76 -30.89
N VAL A 225 -21.12 5.65 -30.63
CA VAL A 225 -20.53 5.89 -29.29
C VAL A 225 -20.75 7.33 -28.85
N LYS A 226 -20.44 8.29 -29.72
CA LYS A 226 -20.63 9.74 -29.45
C LYS A 226 -22.07 10.06 -29.11
N THR A 227 -23.02 9.59 -29.95
CA THR A 227 -24.45 9.84 -29.76
C THR A 227 -24.92 9.31 -28.39
N LEU A 228 -24.49 8.11 -28.02
CA LEU A 228 -24.90 7.54 -26.74
C LEU A 228 -24.23 8.27 -25.56
N THR A 229 -22.98 8.67 -25.67
CA THR A 229 -22.25 9.46 -24.67
C THR A 229 -22.95 10.79 -24.40
N VAL A 230 -23.42 11.47 -25.46
CA VAL A 230 -24.19 12.72 -25.33
C VAL A 230 -25.54 12.47 -24.68
N LYS A 231 -26.27 11.45 -25.16
CA LYS A 231 -27.58 11.08 -24.61
C LYS A 231 -27.50 10.75 -23.10
N MET A 232 -26.43 10.16 -22.65
CA MET A 232 -26.20 9.80 -21.26
C MET A 232 -25.64 10.96 -20.41
N GLY A 233 -25.28 12.08 -20.99
CA GLY A 233 -24.70 13.23 -20.29
C GLY A 233 -23.23 13.10 -19.92
N ILE A 234 -22.58 12.00 -20.26
CA ILE A 234 -21.19 11.70 -19.91
C ILE A 234 -20.21 12.75 -20.46
N HIS A 235 -20.51 13.34 -21.61
CA HIS A 235 -19.71 14.43 -22.20
C HIS A 235 -19.54 15.60 -21.22
N ARG A 236 -20.54 15.89 -20.38
CA ARG A 236 -20.48 16.95 -19.37
C ARG A 236 -19.57 16.57 -18.22
N ASP A 237 -19.64 15.31 -17.78
CA ASP A 237 -18.79 14.79 -16.69
C ASP A 237 -17.30 14.79 -17.08
N LEU A 238 -17.03 14.68 -18.38
CA LEU A 238 -15.68 14.76 -18.94
C LEU A 238 -15.24 16.19 -19.31
N GLY A 239 -16.07 17.21 -19.04
CA GLY A 239 -15.77 18.60 -19.38
C GLY A 239 -15.77 18.89 -20.88
N LEU A 240 -16.48 18.09 -21.68
CA LEU A 240 -16.61 18.28 -23.13
C LEU A 240 -17.91 19.04 -23.42
N ASP A 241 -17.79 20.24 -23.96
CA ASP A 241 -18.98 21.08 -24.31
C ASP A 241 -19.72 20.52 -25.52
N SER A 242 -19.01 19.91 -26.44
CA SER A 242 -19.60 19.24 -27.60
C SER A 242 -18.72 18.05 -28.01
N ILE A 243 -19.37 17.02 -28.55
CA ILE A 243 -18.66 15.91 -29.19
C ILE A 243 -18.80 16.15 -30.71
N ALA A 244 -17.74 16.68 -31.30
CA ALA A 244 -17.67 16.91 -32.74
C ALA A 244 -17.53 15.58 -33.52
#